data_e47a6f6622049a7ac0e13f48cda20788
#
_entry.id   e47a6f6622049a7ac0e13f48cda20788
#
_cell.length_a   1.000
_cell.length_b   1.000
_cell.length_c   1.000
_cell.angle_alpha   90.00
_cell.angle_beta   90.00
_cell.angle_gamma   90.00
#
_symmetry.space_group_name_H-M   'P 1'
#
loop_
_entity.id
_entity.type
_entity.pdbx_description
1 polymer ?
#
loop_
_entity_poly.entity_id
_entity_poly.type
_entity_poly.pdbx_seq_one_letter_code
_entity_poly.pdbx_strand_id
1 'polypeptide(L)'
;MKKFMLKGTSVLLAVIVSAGLTLFGIAEAWAQQKQKISYKLPAELSKFTQQHVIDVGDVPGHQVRIFEVHRTYPKDLLVVDGVRVVEEWLRGYSDYIDTNGPAWGYGIYSLENGDKIFTRLHGTSQAIVHPDGSKKNTFTGVITLAGGTGKFRGILGTLRTMVIFDPKAGVIEGQWEGEYWIEK
;
A
#
# COMPACT_ATOMS: atom_id res chain seq x y z
N MET A 1 -65.06 -62.56 -2.14
CA MET A 1 -63.78 -63.30 -1.96
C MET A 1 -62.67 -62.55 -2.60
N LYS A 2 -61.57 -62.41 -1.82
CA LYS A 2 -60.17 -61.99 -2.13
C LYS A 2 -59.91 -60.52 -2.42
N LYS A 3 -59.41 -59.82 -1.37
CA LYS A 3 -58.51 -58.65 -1.35
C LYS A 3 -57.23 -58.99 -2.12
N PHE A 4 -56.73 -58.05 -2.89
CA PHE A 4 -55.32 -58.00 -3.20
C PHE A 4 -54.77 -56.58 -2.97
N MET A 5 -53.83 -56.53 -2.07
CA MET A 5 -53.12 -55.33 -1.62
C MET A 5 -52.15 -54.90 -2.72
N LEU A 6 -52.12 -53.61 -3.01
CA LEU A 6 -50.94 -52.96 -3.63
C LEU A 6 -50.17 -52.22 -2.52
N LYS A 7 -49.16 -52.87 -2.01
CA LYS A 7 -48.04 -52.17 -1.32
C LYS A 7 -46.87 -52.16 -2.29
N GLY A 8 -46.33 -51.02 -2.57
CA GLY A 8 -45.04 -51.00 -3.26
C GLY A 8 -44.75 -49.79 -4.18
N THR A 9 -45.00 -48.55 -3.73
CA THR A 9 -44.52 -47.37 -4.51
C THR A 9 -44.05 -46.20 -3.65
N SER A 10 -43.73 -46.44 -2.38
CA SER A 10 -43.32 -45.30 -1.50
C SER A 10 -41.83 -45.33 -1.08
N VAL A 11 -41.01 -46.20 -1.63
CA VAL A 11 -39.60 -46.34 -1.21
C VAL A 11 -38.62 -45.74 -2.25
N LEU A 12 -39.07 -45.46 -3.48
CA LEU A 12 -38.15 -44.98 -4.54
C LEU A 12 -38.02 -43.44 -4.59
N LEU A 13 -38.83 -42.67 -3.86
CA LEU A 13 -38.77 -41.20 -3.91
C LEU A 13 -37.89 -40.57 -2.81
N ALA A 14 -37.47 -41.34 -1.80
CA ALA A 14 -36.67 -40.84 -0.69
C ALA A 14 -35.17 -40.89 -0.93
N VAL A 15 -34.69 -41.61 -1.93
CA VAL A 15 -33.24 -41.75 -2.22
C VAL A 15 -32.72 -40.70 -3.20
N ILE A 16 -33.58 -40.05 -3.98
CA ILE A 16 -33.15 -39.04 -4.96
C ILE A 16 -33.00 -37.65 -4.32
N VAL A 17 -33.62 -37.36 -3.19
CA VAL A 17 -33.52 -36.08 -2.50
C VAL A 17 -32.24 -35.95 -1.64
N SER A 18 -31.67 -37.07 -1.20
CA SER A 18 -30.45 -37.05 -0.39
C SER A 18 -29.14 -36.98 -1.19
N ALA A 19 -29.16 -37.24 -2.49
CA ALA A 19 -27.98 -37.16 -3.35
C ALA A 19 -27.78 -35.79 -3.98
N GLY A 20 -28.80 -34.92 -3.93
CA GLY A 20 -28.74 -33.55 -4.49
C GLY A 20 -28.17 -32.49 -3.56
N LEU A 21 -28.01 -32.78 -2.27
CA LEU A 21 -27.54 -31.79 -1.27
C LEU A 21 -26.03 -31.83 -0.97
N THR A 22 -25.30 -32.75 -1.57
CA THR A 22 -23.86 -32.88 -1.32
C THR A 22 -22.97 -32.31 -2.44
N LEU A 23 -23.56 -31.66 -3.45
CA LEU A 23 -22.80 -31.00 -4.55
C LEU A 23 -22.79 -29.47 -4.49
N PHE A 24 -23.34 -28.86 -3.45
CA PHE A 24 -22.93 -27.49 -3.06
C PHE A 24 -21.65 -27.61 -2.22
N GLY A 25 -20.65 -28.28 -2.80
CA GLY A 25 -19.29 -28.33 -2.30
C GLY A 25 -18.75 -26.91 -2.31
N ILE A 26 -18.55 -26.40 -1.10
CA ILE A 26 -17.37 -25.67 -0.65
C ILE A 26 -16.61 -25.04 -1.85
N ALA A 27 -17.17 -23.99 -2.42
CA ALA A 27 -16.35 -22.92 -2.90
C ALA A 27 -15.74 -22.33 -1.63
N GLU A 28 -14.64 -22.92 -1.15
CA GLU A 28 -13.74 -22.21 -0.25
C GLU A 28 -13.42 -20.91 -0.98
N ALA A 29 -14.12 -19.86 -0.61
CA ALA A 29 -13.68 -18.52 -0.92
C ALA A 29 -12.29 -18.44 -0.26
N TRP A 30 -11.27 -18.60 -1.06
CA TRP A 30 -9.88 -18.33 -0.67
C TRP A 30 -9.84 -16.85 -0.36
N ALA A 31 -10.29 -16.49 0.83
CA ALA A 31 -10.15 -15.15 1.35
C ALA A 31 -8.65 -14.88 1.35
N GLN A 32 -8.20 -14.06 0.43
CA GLN A 32 -6.82 -13.64 0.35
C GLN A 32 -6.39 -13.17 1.74
N GLN A 33 -5.44 -13.86 2.36
CA GLN A 33 -5.00 -13.53 3.71
C GLN A 33 -4.24 -12.21 3.66
N LYS A 34 -4.93 -11.15 4.06
CA LYS A 34 -4.34 -9.83 4.18
C LYS A 34 -3.39 -9.78 5.36
N GLN A 35 -2.21 -9.26 5.13
CA GLN A 35 -1.18 -9.06 6.14
C GLN A 35 -1.06 -7.57 6.47
N LYS A 36 -0.95 -7.25 7.77
CA LYS A 36 -0.75 -5.86 8.22
C LYS A 36 0.71 -5.47 8.07
N ILE A 37 0.92 -4.21 7.78
CA ILE A 37 2.23 -3.58 7.71
C ILE A 37 2.16 -2.24 8.44
N SER A 38 3.13 -1.97 9.31
CA SER A 38 3.24 -0.69 9.99
C SER A 38 4.69 -0.45 10.38
N TYR A 39 5.21 0.73 10.06
CA TYR A 39 6.57 1.12 10.44
C TYR A 39 6.71 2.64 10.52
N LYS A 40 7.74 3.09 11.24
CA LYS A 40 8.17 4.48 11.30
C LYS A 40 9.60 4.57 10.80
N LEU A 41 9.89 5.57 9.98
CA LEU A 41 11.22 5.80 9.46
C LEU A 41 11.75 7.12 10.05
N PRO A 42 12.85 7.05 10.83
CA PRO A 42 13.55 8.23 11.33
C PRO A 42 14.13 9.07 10.19
N ALA A 43 14.28 10.37 10.45
CA ALA A 43 14.68 11.34 9.44
C ALA A 43 16.06 11.05 8.81
N GLU A 44 17.00 10.57 9.60
CA GLU A 44 18.38 10.27 9.17
C GLU A 44 18.47 9.15 8.12
N LEU A 45 17.41 8.36 7.98
CA LEU A 45 17.35 7.25 7.02
C LEU A 45 16.74 7.64 5.68
N SER A 46 16.39 8.94 5.50
CA SER A 46 15.72 9.45 4.32
C SER A 46 16.40 10.73 3.82
N LYS A 47 16.71 10.80 2.54
CA LYS A 47 17.32 12.00 1.94
C LYS A 47 16.80 12.28 0.54
N PHE A 48 16.66 13.55 0.20
CA PHE A 48 16.53 13.97 -1.19
C PHE A 48 17.90 13.84 -1.88
N THR A 49 17.93 13.10 -2.98
CA THR A 49 19.15 12.94 -3.81
C THR A 49 19.16 13.88 -4.98
N GLN A 50 17.98 14.22 -5.51
CA GLN A 50 17.80 15.15 -6.61
C GLN A 50 16.51 15.97 -6.43
N GLN A 51 16.56 17.22 -6.81
CA GLN A 51 15.40 18.11 -6.88
C GLN A 51 15.58 19.13 -8.01
N HIS A 52 14.53 19.27 -8.84
CA HIS A 52 14.43 20.31 -9.86
C HIS A 52 13.13 21.06 -9.63
N VAL A 53 13.24 22.37 -9.44
CA VAL A 53 12.11 23.26 -9.13
C VAL A 53 11.93 24.24 -10.26
N ILE A 54 10.68 24.44 -10.67
CA ILE A 54 10.26 25.41 -11.67
C ILE A 54 9.17 26.27 -11.04
N ASP A 55 9.35 27.59 -11.05
CA ASP A 55 8.31 28.53 -10.68
C ASP A 55 7.28 28.60 -11.82
N VAL A 56 6.01 28.46 -11.49
CA VAL A 56 4.91 28.49 -12.48
C VAL A 56 4.66 29.91 -12.96
N GLY A 57 4.81 30.90 -12.06
CA GLY A 57 4.71 32.31 -12.38
C GLY A 57 3.29 32.89 -12.41
N ASP A 58 2.29 32.13 -12.02
CA ASP A 58 0.89 32.57 -11.91
C ASP A 58 0.58 33.26 -10.57
N VAL A 59 1.01 32.65 -9.46
CA VAL A 59 0.90 33.23 -8.11
C VAL A 59 2.23 33.07 -7.36
N PRO A 60 2.54 33.95 -6.39
CA PRO A 60 3.75 33.82 -5.58
C PRO A 60 3.81 32.45 -4.86
N GLY A 61 4.98 31.83 -4.89
CA GLY A 61 5.21 30.55 -4.21
C GLY A 61 4.66 29.31 -4.92
N HIS A 62 4.09 29.47 -6.13
CA HIS A 62 3.64 28.33 -6.93
C HIS A 62 4.80 27.67 -7.66
N GLN A 63 5.08 26.43 -7.32
CA GLN A 63 6.22 25.67 -7.82
C GLN A 63 5.83 24.26 -8.20
N VAL A 64 6.26 23.83 -9.37
CA VAL A 64 6.30 22.42 -9.76
C VAL A 64 7.69 21.88 -9.50
N ARG A 65 7.78 20.72 -8.87
CA ARG A 65 9.04 20.11 -8.51
C ARG A 65 9.07 18.64 -8.91
N ILE A 66 10.17 18.23 -9.52
CA ILE A 66 10.54 16.81 -9.70
C ILE A 66 11.58 16.48 -8.64
N PHE A 67 11.42 15.33 -7.96
CA PHE A 67 12.32 14.95 -6.89
C PHE A 67 12.61 13.46 -6.87
N GLU A 68 13.75 13.13 -6.28
CA GLU A 68 14.13 11.77 -5.93
C GLU A 68 14.48 11.69 -4.43
N VAL A 69 13.95 10.68 -3.76
CA VAL A 69 14.24 10.38 -2.35
C VAL A 69 14.81 8.97 -2.26
N HIS A 70 15.93 8.84 -1.58
CA HIS A 70 16.50 7.56 -1.20
C HIS A 70 16.27 7.32 0.29
N ARG A 71 15.77 6.14 0.63
CA ARG A 71 15.58 5.67 2.00
C ARG A 71 16.33 4.37 2.22
N THR A 72 16.95 4.25 3.38
CA THR A 72 17.60 3.01 3.82
C THR A 72 16.84 2.42 4.97
N TYR A 73 16.71 1.10 4.99
CA TYR A 73 15.98 0.36 6.00
C TYR A 73 16.94 -0.50 6.82
N PRO A 74 17.24 -0.13 8.09
CA PRO A 74 18.02 -0.96 8.98
C PRO A 74 17.37 -2.33 9.17
N LYS A 75 18.18 -3.26 9.67
CA LYS A 75 17.73 -4.62 9.98
C LYS A 75 16.44 -4.55 10.82
N ASP A 76 15.45 -5.33 10.40
CA ASP A 76 14.16 -5.53 11.09
C ASP A 76 13.20 -4.31 11.12
N LEU A 77 13.53 -3.20 10.45
CA LEU A 77 12.60 -2.05 10.38
C LEU A 77 11.38 -2.33 9.51
N LEU A 78 11.59 -2.97 8.36
CA LEU A 78 10.51 -3.32 7.42
C LEU A 78 10.77 -4.71 6.84
N VAL A 79 9.86 -5.62 7.15
CA VAL A 79 9.84 -7.00 6.64
C VAL A 79 8.51 -7.24 5.93
N VAL A 80 8.53 -7.72 4.70
CA VAL A 80 7.36 -8.04 3.90
C VAL A 80 7.40 -9.52 3.56
N ASP A 81 6.40 -10.28 4.00
CA ASP A 81 6.30 -11.73 3.80
C ASP A 81 7.61 -12.51 4.11
N GLY A 82 8.23 -12.15 5.24
CA GLY A 82 9.46 -12.77 5.74
C GLY A 82 10.75 -12.31 5.06
N VAL A 83 10.71 -11.35 4.14
CA VAL A 83 11.89 -10.82 3.45
C VAL A 83 12.10 -9.35 3.83
N ARG A 84 13.32 -8.98 4.21
CA ARG A 84 13.67 -7.62 4.59
C ARG A 84 13.68 -6.68 3.38
N VAL A 85 13.14 -5.48 3.58
CA VAL A 85 13.40 -4.34 2.70
C VAL A 85 14.74 -3.72 3.10
N VAL A 86 15.61 -3.43 2.16
CA VAL A 86 16.93 -2.83 2.40
C VAL A 86 16.98 -1.36 2.01
N GLU A 87 16.29 -0.97 0.96
CA GLU A 87 16.22 0.43 0.50
C GLU A 87 14.94 0.71 -0.28
N GLU A 88 14.64 1.99 -0.43
CA GLU A 88 13.60 2.51 -1.32
C GLU A 88 14.14 3.67 -2.14
N TRP A 89 13.82 3.66 -3.41
CA TRP A 89 13.96 4.79 -4.31
C TRP A 89 12.58 5.31 -4.70
N LEU A 90 12.22 6.51 -4.23
CA LEU A 90 10.98 7.19 -4.58
C LEU A 90 11.30 8.34 -5.55
N ARG A 91 10.64 8.35 -6.70
CA ARG A 91 10.73 9.41 -7.71
C ARG A 91 9.35 10.00 -7.91
N GLY A 92 9.25 11.31 -7.83
CA GLY A 92 7.95 11.94 -7.89
C GLY A 92 7.98 13.38 -8.33
N TYR A 93 6.80 13.96 -8.37
CA TYR A 93 6.63 15.37 -8.58
C TYR A 93 5.57 15.93 -7.64
N SER A 94 5.66 17.22 -7.39
CA SER A 94 4.71 17.98 -6.58
C SER A 94 4.36 19.29 -7.27
N ASP A 95 3.14 19.74 -7.02
CA ASP A 95 2.56 20.98 -7.48
C ASP A 95 2.09 21.74 -6.25
N TYR A 96 2.90 22.70 -5.80
CA TYR A 96 2.73 23.34 -4.50
C TYR A 96 2.64 24.86 -4.61
N ILE A 97 1.71 25.43 -3.85
CA ILE A 97 1.72 26.86 -3.50
C ILE A 97 2.12 26.96 -2.03
N ASP A 98 3.26 27.58 -1.74
CA ASP A 98 3.82 27.72 -0.37
C ASP A 98 3.86 26.39 0.39
N THR A 99 4.34 25.32 -0.27
CA THR A 99 4.42 23.95 0.24
C THR A 99 3.08 23.23 0.43
N ASN A 100 1.96 23.85 0.07
CA ASN A 100 0.64 23.22 0.09
C ASN A 100 0.26 22.76 -1.31
N GLY A 101 -0.24 21.53 -1.43
CA GLY A 101 -0.70 21.01 -2.71
C GLY A 101 -0.44 19.51 -2.89
N PRO A 102 -0.79 18.98 -4.05
CA PRO A 102 -0.68 17.56 -4.34
C PRO A 102 0.75 17.13 -4.70
N ALA A 103 1.03 15.85 -4.43
CA ALA A 103 2.24 15.19 -4.94
C ALA A 103 1.95 13.74 -5.32
N TRP A 104 2.73 13.25 -6.30
CA TRP A 104 2.65 11.90 -6.85
C TRP A 104 4.06 11.33 -6.99
N GLY A 105 4.14 10.00 -6.94
CA GLY A 105 5.42 9.34 -7.11
C GLY A 105 5.32 7.85 -7.39
N TYR A 106 6.47 7.31 -7.79
CA TYR A 106 6.71 5.90 -8.02
C TYR A 106 7.86 5.45 -7.14
N GLY A 107 7.63 4.42 -6.33
CA GLY A 107 8.64 3.86 -5.46
C GLY A 107 9.06 2.45 -5.90
N ILE A 108 10.28 2.12 -5.56
CA ILE A 108 10.83 0.77 -5.70
C ILE A 108 11.45 0.41 -4.37
N TYR A 109 10.90 -0.58 -3.68
CA TYR A 109 11.57 -1.24 -2.58
C TYR A 109 12.49 -2.32 -3.14
N SER A 110 13.74 -2.31 -2.72
CA SER A 110 14.70 -3.39 -2.95
C SER A 110 14.75 -4.29 -1.72
N LEU A 111 14.65 -5.60 -1.90
CA LEU A 111 14.65 -6.58 -0.84
C LEU A 111 15.99 -7.33 -0.78
N GLU A 112 16.31 -7.89 0.39
CA GLU A 112 17.59 -8.57 0.63
C GLU A 112 17.83 -9.80 -0.26
N ASN A 113 16.75 -10.42 -0.75
CA ASN A 113 16.81 -11.55 -1.68
C ASN A 113 16.95 -11.13 -3.15
N GLY A 114 17.10 -9.82 -3.44
CA GLY A 114 17.18 -9.26 -4.79
C GLY A 114 15.84 -8.98 -5.46
N ASP A 115 14.73 -9.35 -4.87
CA ASP A 115 13.41 -9.02 -5.37
C ASP A 115 13.09 -7.54 -5.18
N LYS A 116 12.05 -7.07 -5.86
CA LYS A 116 11.57 -5.68 -5.80
C LYS A 116 10.06 -5.63 -5.59
N ILE A 117 9.59 -4.57 -4.91
CA ILE A 117 8.18 -4.22 -4.84
C ILE A 117 8.02 -2.84 -5.45
N PHE A 118 7.02 -2.71 -6.34
CA PHE A 118 6.70 -1.45 -7.02
C PHE A 118 5.55 -0.75 -6.32
N THR A 119 5.67 0.57 -6.16
CA THR A 119 4.66 1.36 -5.47
C THR A 119 4.28 2.60 -6.26
N ARG A 120 3.08 3.11 -5.96
CA ARG A 120 2.59 4.41 -6.41
C ARG A 120 2.19 5.23 -5.20
N LEU A 121 2.67 6.45 -5.12
CA LEU A 121 2.34 7.42 -4.09
C LEU A 121 1.39 8.47 -4.67
N HIS A 122 0.37 8.81 -3.90
CA HIS A 122 -0.48 9.97 -4.16
C HIS A 122 -0.90 10.59 -2.83
N GLY A 123 -0.82 11.90 -2.72
CA GLY A 123 -1.22 12.59 -1.50
C GLY A 123 -1.10 14.11 -1.62
N THR A 124 -1.20 14.77 -0.48
CA THR A 124 -1.16 16.22 -0.39
C THR A 124 -0.25 16.67 0.76
N SER A 125 0.45 17.76 0.53
CA SER A 125 1.22 18.48 1.54
C SER A 125 0.42 19.64 2.09
N GLN A 126 0.56 19.90 3.39
CA GLN A 126 0.00 21.05 4.08
C GLN A 126 1.04 21.67 5.01
N ALA A 127 1.19 22.98 4.94
CA ALA A 127 1.99 23.73 5.89
C ALA A 127 1.14 24.10 7.11
N ILE A 128 1.63 23.75 8.28
CA ILE A 128 1.06 24.18 9.56
C ILE A 128 1.97 25.27 10.11
N VAL A 129 1.41 26.46 10.29
CA VAL A 129 2.10 27.59 10.92
C VAL A 129 1.76 27.57 12.40
N HIS A 130 2.78 27.43 13.26
CA HIS A 130 2.63 27.49 14.71
C HIS A 130 2.54 28.95 15.20
N PRO A 131 2.02 29.19 16.42
CA PRO A 131 1.90 30.53 16.98
C PRO A 131 3.23 31.30 17.12
N ASP A 132 4.35 30.57 17.21
CA ASP A 132 5.71 31.12 17.24
C ASP A 132 6.25 31.48 15.83
N GLY A 133 5.44 31.32 14.79
CA GLY A 133 5.81 31.55 13.39
C GLY A 133 6.61 30.44 12.73
N SER A 134 6.93 29.35 13.43
CA SER A 134 7.56 28.18 12.83
C SER A 134 6.58 27.47 11.88
N LYS A 135 7.11 26.90 10.78
CA LYS A 135 6.32 26.13 9.83
C LYS A 135 6.73 24.66 9.89
N LYS A 136 5.76 23.79 10.04
CA LYS A 136 5.91 22.36 9.79
C LYS A 136 5.12 21.98 8.55
N ASN A 137 5.72 21.19 7.69
CA ASN A 137 5.04 20.64 6.53
C ASN A 137 4.69 19.19 6.81
N THR A 138 3.43 18.85 6.60
CA THR A 138 2.95 17.48 6.73
C THR A 138 2.42 17.01 5.39
N PHE A 139 2.96 15.92 4.88
CA PHE A 139 2.41 15.22 3.73
C PHE A 139 1.58 14.05 4.24
N THR A 140 0.35 13.94 3.76
CA THR A 140 -0.52 12.78 3.98
C THR A 140 -0.87 12.16 2.64
N GLY A 141 -0.82 10.85 2.55
CA GLY A 141 -1.06 10.18 1.29
C GLY A 141 -1.33 8.70 1.41
N VAL A 142 -1.47 8.10 0.24
CA VAL A 142 -1.68 6.67 0.06
C VAL A 142 -0.58 6.13 -0.84
N ILE A 143 -0.01 5.01 -0.42
CA ILE A 143 0.89 4.19 -1.23
C ILE A 143 0.14 2.95 -1.65
N THR A 144 0.05 2.71 -2.95
CA THR A 144 -0.47 1.46 -3.51
C THR A 144 0.69 0.56 -3.90
N LEU A 145 0.70 -0.67 -3.40
CA LEU A 145 1.59 -1.72 -3.87
C LEU A 145 1.06 -2.23 -5.21
N ALA A 146 1.86 -2.16 -6.25
CA ALA A 146 1.44 -2.33 -7.64
C ALA A 146 2.19 -3.49 -8.33
N GLY A 147 2.52 -4.53 -7.57
CA GLY A 147 3.28 -5.69 -8.05
C GLY A 147 4.76 -5.62 -7.67
N GLY A 148 5.53 -6.57 -8.17
CA GLY A 148 6.95 -6.70 -7.88
C GLY A 148 7.63 -7.75 -8.76
N THR A 149 8.77 -8.25 -8.30
CA THR A 149 9.51 -9.33 -8.96
C THR A 149 9.52 -10.59 -8.11
N GLY A 150 9.91 -11.72 -8.68
CA GLY A 150 10.06 -13.00 -8.00
C GLY A 150 8.86 -13.36 -7.13
N LYS A 151 9.10 -13.53 -5.83
CA LYS A 151 8.08 -13.85 -4.83
C LYS A 151 6.97 -12.79 -4.74
N PHE A 152 7.27 -11.55 -5.06
CA PHE A 152 6.36 -10.41 -4.91
C PHE A 152 5.65 -10.00 -6.21
N ARG A 153 5.67 -10.82 -7.26
CA ARG A 153 5.07 -10.49 -8.56
C ARG A 153 3.60 -10.12 -8.46
N GLY A 154 2.83 -10.82 -7.62
CA GLY A 154 1.41 -10.58 -7.40
C GLY A 154 1.08 -9.76 -6.15
N ILE A 155 2.07 -9.04 -5.58
CA ILE A 155 1.79 -8.25 -4.38
C ILE A 155 0.90 -7.06 -4.71
N LEU A 156 -0.16 -6.91 -3.91
CA LEU A 156 -1.10 -5.79 -3.93
C LEU A 156 -1.31 -5.31 -2.49
N GLY A 157 -1.73 -4.08 -2.35
CA GLY A 157 -2.01 -3.53 -1.02
C GLY A 157 -2.05 -2.02 -1.02
N THR A 158 -2.37 -1.49 0.15
CA THR A 158 -2.48 -0.06 0.35
C THR A 158 -1.97 0.33 1.71
N LEU A 159 -1.08 1.32 1.76
CA LEU A 159 -0.60 1.92 2.99
C LEU A 159 -0.99 3.40 3.03
N ARG A 160 -1.43 3.85 4.19
CA ARG A 160 -1.51 5.28 4.50
C ARG A 160 -0.14 5.75 4.93
N THR A 161 0.23 6.94 4.54
CA THR A 161 1.48 7.55 4.97
C THR A 161 1.24 8.95 5.50
N MET A 162 1.97 9.28 6.56
CA MET A 162 2.10 10.62 7.08
C MET A 162 3.59 10.93 7.22
N VAL A 163 4.04 11.96 6.54
CA VAL A 163 5.45 12.41 6.56
C VAL A 163 5.49 13.84 7.04
N ILE A 164 6.30 14.10 8.06
CA ILE A 164 6.61 15.44 8.54
C ILE A 164 7.96 15.80 7.94
N PHE A 165 8.05 16.96 7.29
CA PHE A 165 9.30 17.42 6.76
C PHE A 165 9.53 18.92 7.08
N ASP A 166 10.77 19.22 7.38
CA ASP A 166 11.26 20.59 7.53
C ASP A 166 12.20 20.87 6.36
N PRO A 167 11.81 21.73 5.40
CA PRO A 167 12.64 22.04 4.24
C PRO A 167 13.98 22.70 4.60
N LYS A 168 14.05 23.40 5.75
CA LYS A 168 15.27 24.08 6.20
C LYS A 168 16.23 23.14 6.91
N ALA A 169 15.70 22.26 7.76
CA ALA A 169 16.48 21.27 8.49
C ALA A 169 16.75 20.00 7.68
N GLY A 170 16.06 19.80 6.54
CA GLY A 170 16.16 18.60 5.72
C GLY A 170 15.58 17.34 6.39
N VAL A 171 14.80 17.53 7.45
CA VAL A 171 14.21 16.43 8.24
C VAL A 171 13.03 15.85 7.48
N ILE A 172 13.02 14.53 7.32
CA ILE A 172 11.92 13.77 6.74
C ILE A 172 11.63 12.58 7.65
N GLU A 173 10.68 12.74 8.54
CA GLU A 173 10.22 11.66 9.42
C GLU A 173 8.88 11.14 8.92
N GLY A 174 8.69 9.83 8.85
CA GLY A 174 7.46 9.27 8.32
C GLY A 174 6.92 8.08 9.07
N GLN A 175 5.62 7.89 8.95
CA GLN A 175 4.88 6.73 9.43
C GLN A 175 4.04 6.15 8.29
N TRP A 176 4.05 4.83 8.22
CA TRP A 176 3.31 4.05 7.22
C TRP A 176 2.52 2.96 7.92
N GLU A 177 1.28 2.77 7.51
CA GLU A 177 0.43 1.69 8.01
C GLU A 177 -0.57 1.23 6.95
N GLY A 178 -0.86 -0.05 6.92
CA GLY A 178 -1.83 -0.60 5.97
C GLY A 178 -1.84 -2.11 5.92
N GLU A 179 -2.23 -2.63 4.78
CA GLU A 179 -2.32 -4.06 4.53
C GLU A 179 -1.89 -4.41 3.12
N TYR A 180 -1.41 -5.62 2.96
CA TYR A 180 -1.07 -6.21 1.67
C TYR A 180 -1.47 -7.67 1.59
N TRP A 181 -1.49 -8.19 0.37
CA TRP A 181 -1.64 -9.61 0.05
C TRP A 181 -0.84 -9.94 -1.21
N ILE A 182 -0.60 -11.21 -1.45
CA ILE A 182 0.08 -11.69 -2.65
C ILE A 182 -0.87 -12.59 -3.41
N GLU A 183 -1.22 -12.22 -4.63
CA GLU A 183 -1.98 -13.07 -5.54
C GLU A 183 -1.08 -14.19 -6.08
N LYS A 184 -1.63 -15.41 -6.09
CA LYS A 184 -0.95 -16.61 -6.61
C LYS A 184 -1.13 -16.75 -8.11
#